data_186895a51cd65744512892387c0d6d41
#
_entry.id   186895a51cd65744512892387c0d6d41
#
_cell.length_a   1.000
_cell.length_b   1.000
_cell.length_c   1.000
_cell.angle_alpha   90.00
_cell.angle_beta   90.00
_cell.angle_gamma   90.00
#
_symmetry.space_group_name_H-M   'P 1'
#
loop_
_entity.id
_entity.type
_entity.pdbx_description
1 polymer ?
#
loop_
_entity_poly.entity_id
_entity_poly.type
_entity_poly.pdbx_seq_one_letter_code
_entity_poly.pdbx_strand_id
1 'polypeptide(L)'
;MCYNDYSNFIKKGEFNKIMEQAINKRVKDFSKTSDTIQTILIFLLALLVPTFLGNIINNTFGKTSVIAQNSQIIVGSIVNTALIISAINLKGWKKILGVVTMPSISTILSGYVFKSASVYMVYMIPAIWIGNFVLIYAYKWIMLEKEKNYFLAGIIGIITKVLVIAGGFMLLKAFGIFPDKMVNTLQTAMTTTQLITASIGTVIAFIIYFIENKVVKN
;
A
#
# COMPACT_ATOMS: atom_id res chain seq x y z
N MET A 1 0.01 33.16 -26.74
CA MET A 1 0.63 32.29 -25.76
C MET A 1 -0.21 32.06 -24.48
N CYS A 2 -1.39 32.69 -24.33
CA CYS A 2 -2.21 32.62 -23.10
C CYS A 2 -3.37 31.59 -23.07
N TYR A 3 -3.71 30.95 -24.19
CA TYR A 3 -4.89 30.07 -24.23
C TYR A 3 -4.62 28.66 -23.71
N ASN A 4 -3.37 28.18 -23.79
CA ASN A 4 -3.00 26.85 -23.28
C ASN A 4 -2.86 26.79 -21.75
N ASP A 5 -2.58 27.89 -21.07
CA ASP A 5 -2.44 27.92 -19.62
C ASP A 5 -3.79 27.83 -18.89
N TYR A 6 -4.84 28.48 -19.45
CA TYR A 6 -6.18 28.44 -18.85
C TYR A 6 -6.83 27.06 -18.92
N SER A 7 -6.67 26.33 -20.03
CA SER A 7 -7.22 24.98 -20.17
C SER A 7 -6.54 23.97 -19.23
N ASN A 8 -5.25 24.13 -18.99
CA ASN A 8 -4.48 23.31 -18.04
C ASN A 8 -4.83 23.63 -16.58
N PHE A 9 -5.13 24.90 -16.28
CA PHE A 9 -5.53 25.32 -14.94
C PHE A 9 -6.93 24.81 -14.57
N ILE A 10 -7.88 24.87 -15.52
CA ILE A 10 -9.24 24.32 -15.36
C ILE A 10 -9.18 22.79 -15.17
N LYS A 11 -8.42 22.07 -16.02
CA LYS A 11 -8.22 20.62 -15.90
C LYS A 11 -7.57 20.22 -14.58
N LYS A 12 -6.62 21.01 -14.09
CA LYS A 12 -5.96 20.77 -12.79
C LYS A 12 -6.92 20.97 -11.61
N GLY A 13 -7.79 21.97 -11.68
CA GLY A 13 -8.83 22.23 -10.68
C GLY A 13 -9.88 21.11 -10.64
N GLU A 14 -10.33 20.63 -11.78
CA GLU A 14 -11.26 19.50 -11.90
C GLU A 14 -10.63 18.19 -11.38
N PHE A 15 -9.38 17.92 -11.76
CA PHE A 15 -8.66 16.74 -11.28
C PHE A 15 -8.53 16.74 -9.76
N ASN A 16 -8.14 17.85 -9.15
CA ASN A 16 -8.05 17.97 -7.70
C ASN A 16 -9.40 17.75 -7.02
N LYS A 17 -10.48 18.29 -7.58
CA LYS A 17 -11.84 18.09 -7.06
C LYS A 17 -12.28 16.63 -7.13
N ILE A 18 -12.03 15.95 -8.25
CA ILE A 18 -12.33 14.52 -8.42
C ILE A 18 -11.53 13.68 -7.43
N MET A 19 -10.24 13.98 -7.27
CA MET A 19 -9.38 13.26 -6.35
C MET A 19 -9.81 13.47 -4.88
N GLU A 20 -10.20 14.68 -4.52
CA GLU A 20 -10.70 14.98 -3.19
C GLU A 20 -12.04 14.28 -2.90
N GLN A 21 -12.96 14.26 -3.87
CA GLN A 21 -14.20 13.51 -3.76
C GLN A 21 -13.94 12.02 -3.53
N ALA A 22 -13.07 11.39 -4.33
CA ALA A 22 -12.76 9.97 -4.19
C ALA A 22 -12.11 9.66 -2.83
N ILE A 23 -11.17 10.47 -2.36
CA ILE A 23 -10.49 10.27 -1.07
C ILE A 23 -11.45 10.38 0.12
N ASN A 24 -12.52 11.15 0.00
CA ASN A 24 -13.52 11.32 1.05
C ASN A 24 -14.65 10.26 1.01
N LYS A 25 -14.71 9.39 0.00
CA LYS A 25 -15.65 8.27 -0.04
C LYS A 25 -15.21 7.10 0.81
N ARG A 26 -16.19 6.39 1.36
CA ARG A 26 -16.04 5.11 2.07
C ARG A 26 -17.32 4.29 1.87
N VAL A 27 -17.23 2.98 2.09
CA VAL A 27 -18.37 2.06 1.90
C VAL A 27 -19.48 2.35 2.91
N LYS A 28 -19.13 2.77 4.13
CA LYS A 28 -20.07 2.91 5.23
C LYS A 28 -19.76 4.11 6.09
N ASP A 29 -20.79 4.82 6.51
CA ASP A 29 -20.63 5.87 7.50
C ASP A 29 -20.55 5.27 8.91
N PHE A 30 -19.48 5.60 9.60
CA PHE A 30 -19.23 5.19 10.97
C PHE A 30 -19.49 6.36 11.92
N SER A 31 -19.89 6.04 13.14
CA SER A 31 -19.88 7.03 14.22
C SER A 31 -18.45 7.59 14.42
N LYS A 32 -18.32 8.78 14.94
CA LYS A 32 -16.99 9.40 15.18
C LYS A 32 -16.07 8.50 16.00
N THR A 33 -16.60 7.83 17.03
CA THR A 33 -15.85 6.89 17.87
C THR A 33 -15.38 5.68 17.07
N SER A 34 -16.26 5.04 16.30
CA SER A 34 -15.92 3.88 15.47
C SER A 34 -14.89 4.24 14.38
N ASP A 35 -15.03 5.38 13.74
CA ASP A 35 -14.07 5.90 12.75
C ASP A 35 -12.67 6.14 13.37
N THR A 36 -12.62 6.66 14.61
CA THR A 36 -11.37 6.84 15.35
C THR A 36 -10.73 5.49 15.69
N ILE A 37 -11.50 4.54 16.23
CA ILE A 37 -11.01 3.21 16.60
C ILE A 37 -10.45 2.49 15.36
N GLN A 38 -11.19 2.48 14.26
CA GLN A 38 -10.72 1.85 12.99
C GLN A 38 -9.44 2.51 12.48
N THR A 39 -9.36 3.84 12.54
CA THR A 39 -8.15 4.57 12.13
C THR A 39 -6.96 4.13 12.97
N ILE A 40 -7.10 4.06 14.28
CA ILE A 40 -6.04 3.61 15.20
C ILE A 40 -5.64 2.17 14.91
N LEU A 41 -6.61 1.25 14.75
CA LEU A 41 -6.32 -0.16 14.46
C LEU A 41 -5.57 -0.34 13.16
N ILE A 42 -5.97 0.33 12.09
CA ILE A 42 -5.29 0.27 10.79
C ILE A 42 -3.88 0.85 10.89
N PHE A 43 -3.69 1.96 11.62
CA PHE A 43 -2.37 2.54 11.85
C PHE A 43 -1.46 1.62 12.65
N LEU A 44 -1.98 1.00 13.70
CA LEU A 44 -1.23 0.01 14.47
C LEU A 44 -0.84 -1.19 13.62
N LEU A 45 -1.73 -1.71 12.80
CA LEU A 45 -1.40 -2.77 11.86
C LEU A 45 -0.30 -2.34 10.88
N ALA A 46 -0.42 -1.18 10.28
CA ALA A 46 0.56 -0.67 9.32
C ALA A 46 1.95 -0.42 9.94
N LEU A 47 1.99 0.00 11.21
CA LEU A 47 3.23 0.29 11.93
C LEU A 47 3.85 -0.96 12.58
N LEU A 48 3.03 -1.77 13.27
CA LEU A 48 3.54 -2.84 14.12
C LEU A 48 3.81 -4.14 13.34
N VAL A 49 3.02 -4.45 12.31
CA VAL A 49 3.17 -5.69 11.56
C VAL A 49 4.57 -5.86 10.96
N PRO A 50 5.15 -4.85 10.24
CA PRO A 50 6.49 -5.02 9.69
C PRO A 50 7.56 -5.23 10.78
N THR A 51 7.40 -4.59 11.93
CA THR A 51 8.36 -4.68 13.04
C THR A 51 8.22 -5.98 13.82
N PHE A 52 7.04 -6.22 14.38
CA PHE A 52 6.84 -7.33 15.31
C PHE A 52 6.75 -8.67 14.61
N LEU A 53 5.98 -8.76 13.52
CA LEU A 53 5.80 -10.03 12.82
C LEU A 53 7.09 -10.50 12.17
N GLY A 54 7.87 -9.60 11.57
CA GLY A 54 9.19 -9.93 11.04
C GLY A 54 10.14 -10.46 12.12
N ASN A 55 10.12 -9.87 13.32
CA ASN A 55 10.92 -10.31 14.46
C ASN A 55 10.44 -11.67 14.97
N ILE A 56 9.14 -11.86 15.18
CA ILE A 56 8.56 -13.12 15.63
C ILE A 56 8.91 -14.25 14.65
N ILE A 57 8.75 -14.05 13.35
CA ILE A 57 9.09 -15.04 12.33
C ILE A 57 10.57 -15.43 12.43
N ASN A 58 11.47 -14.45 12.51
CA ASN A 58 12.90 -14.74 12.59
C ASN A 58 13.31 -15.47 13.89
N ASN A 59 12.68 -15.15 15.01
CA ASN A 59 12.98 -15.77 16.30
C ASN A 59 12.36 -17.16 16.45
N THR A 60 11.14 -17.36 15.93
CA THR A 60 10.43 -18.64 16.07
C THR A 60 10.95 -19.69 15.10
N PHE A 61 11.19 -19.33 13.87
CA PHE A 61 11.57 -20.28 12.80
C PHE A 61 13.06 -20.29 12.49
N GLY A 62 13.85 -19.39 13.09
CA GLY A 62 15.26 -19.18 12.77
C GLY A 62 15.47 -18.41 11.47
N LYS A 63 16.52 -17.59 11.42
CA LYS A 63 16.81 -16.67 10.31
C LYS A 63 17.07 -17.36 8.97
N THR A 64 17.45 -18.63 8.98
CA THR A 64 17.77 -19.45 7.79
C THR A 64 16.57 -20.26 7.27
N SER A 65 15.47 -20.31 8.00
CA SER A 65 14.27 -21.05 7.58
C SER A 65 13.64 -20.43 6.31
N VAL A 66 12.97 -21.25 5.52
CA VAL A 66 12.24 -20.83 4.32
C VAL A 66 11.19 -19.75 4.68
N ILE A 67 10.53 -19.88 5.82
CA ILE A 67 9.52 -18.92 6.29
C ILE A 67 10.17 -17.56 6.59
N ALA A 68 11.30 -17.56 7.30
CA ALA A 68 12.01 -16.32 7.60
C ALA A 68 12.63 -15.66 6.36
N GLN A 69 13.07 -16.46 5.38
CA GLN A 69 13.55 -15.95 4.10
C GLN A 69 12.45 -15.29 3.28
N ASN A 70 11.23 -15.79 3.38
CA ASN A 70 10.04 -15.27 2.71
C ASN A 70 9.16 -14.36 3.60
N SER A 71 9.68 -13.86 4.70
CA SER A 71 8.95 -12.99 5.64
C SER A 71 8.30 -11.77 4.97
N GLN A 72 8.92 -11.26 3.90
CA GLN A 72 8.37 -10.16 3.10
C GLN A 72 7.02 -10.52 2.47
N ILE A 73 6.80 -11.78 2.06
CA ILE A 73 5.52 -12.20 1.49
C ILE A 73 4.43 -12.13 2.56
N ILE A 74 4.70 -12.63 3.76
CA ILE A 74 3.72 -12.64 4.86
C ILE A 74 3.41 -11.20 5.31
N VAL A 75 4.46 -10.46 5.68
CA VAL A 75 4.33 -9.07 6.15
C VAL A 75 3.70 -8.18 5.08
N GLY A 76 4.18 -8.28 3.84
CA GLY A 76 3.68 -7.48 2.72
C GLY A 76 2.21 -7.76 2.38
N SER A 77 1.75 -9.01 2.51
CA SER A 77 0.33 -9.35 2.29
C SER A 77 -0.57 -8.69 3.34
N ILE A 78 -0.18 -8.71 4.61
CA ILE A 78 -0.93 -8.06 5.69
C ILE A 78 -0.92 -6.54 5.53
N VAL A 79 0.21 -5.95 5.15
CA VAL A 79 0.31 -4.52 4.86
C VAL A 79 -0.60 -4.13 3.70
N ASN A 80 -0.59 -4.89 2.60
CA ASN A 80 -1.49 -4.62 1.46
C ASN A 80 -2.97 -4.78 1.84
N THR A 81 -3.30 -5.75 2.69
CA THR A 81 -4.64 -5.87 3.28
C THR A 81 -5.03 -4.60 4.03
N ALA A 82 -4.16 -4.10 4.91
CA ALA A 82 -4.41 -2.86 5.66
C ALA A 82 -4.58 -1.65 4.74
N LEU A 83 -3.79 -1.53 3.67
CA LEU A 83 -3.94 -0.48 2.65
C LEU A 83 -5.32 -0.53 1.99
N ILE A 84 -5.77 -1.72 1.58
CA ILE A 84 -7.06 -1.89 0.90
C ILE A 84 -8.22 -1.64 1.87
N ILE A 85 -8.17 -2.17 3.09
CA ILE A 85 -9.18 -1.89 4.12
C ILE A 85 -9.23 -0.40 4.45
N SER A 86 -8.07 0.28 4.49
CA SER A 86 -8.05 1.73 4.64
C SER A 86 -8.74 2.48 3.49
N ALA A 87 -8.57 1.99 2.26
CA ALA A 87 -9.26 2.55 1.10
C ALA A 87 -10.79 2.43 1.24
N ILE A 88 -11.26 1.32 1.77
CA ILE A 88 -12.69 1.02 1.91
C ILE A 88 -13.31 1.81 3.09
N ASN A 89 -12.63 1.89 4.22
CA ASN A 89 -13.19 2.33 5.50
C ASN A 89 -12.78 3.73 5.94
N LEU A 90 -11.61 4.24 5.54
CA LEU A 90 -11.14 5.55 5.98
C LEU A 90 -11.47 6.65 4.97
N LYS A 91 -11.67 7.87 5.46
CA LYS A 91 -11.81 9.07 4.65
C LYS A 91 -10.85 10.17 5.10
N GLY A 92 -10.44 11.00 4.16
CA GLY A 92 -9.58 12.17 4.40
C GLY A 92 -8.09 11.91 4.19
N TRP A 93 -7.43 12.89 3.62
CA TRP A 93 -6.03 12.85 3.22
C TRP A 93 -5.07 12.45 4.34
N LYS A 94 -5.24 13.04 5.54
CA LYS A 94 -4.33 12.80 6.66
C LYS A 94 -4.27 11.33 7.07
N LYS A 95 -5.43 10.65 7.11
CA LYS A 95 -5.51 9.23 7.45
C LYS A 95 -4.90 8.36 6.36
N ILE A 96 -5.21 8.65 5.10
CA ILE A 96 -4.67 7.89 3.95
C ILE A 96 -3.15 8.04 3.87
N LEU A 97 -2.61 9.25 3.98
CA LEU A 97 -1.17 9.46 3.96
C LEU A 97 -0.46 8.75 5.12
N GLY A 98 -1.04 8.76 6.32
CA GLY A 98 -0.50 8.02 7.45
C GLY A 98 -0.39 6.53 7.15
N VAL A 99 -1.46 5.89 6.65
CA VAL A 99 -1.43 4.46 6.32
C VAL A 99 -0.46 4.15 5.17
N VAL A 100 -0.33 5.03 4.19
CA VAL A 100 0.60 4.88 3.05
C VAL A 100 2.07 4.87 3.51
N THR A 101 2.43 5.73 4.47
CA THR A 101 3.82 5.97 4.87
C THR A 101 4.31 5.04 5.97
N MET A 102 3.47 4.69 6.92
CA MET A 102 3.82 3.90 8.13
C MET A 102 4.54 2.57 7.82
N PRO A 103 4.09 1.72 6.87
CA PRO A 103 4.73 0.42 6.65
C PRO A 103 6.18 0.53 6.22
N SER A 104 6.50 1.50 5.35
CA SER A 104 7.87 1.69 4.86
C SER A 104 8.80 2.15 5.98
N ILE A 105 8.36 3.11 6.78
CA ILE A 105 9.11 3.62 7.93
C ILE A 105 9.38 2.48 8.91
N SER A 106 8.35 1.73 9.27
CA SER A 106 8.45 0.60 10.20
C SER A 106 9.39 -0.50 9.68
N THR A 107 9.27 -0.84 8.40
CA THR A 107 10.12 -1.87 7.76
C THR A 107 11.59 -1.49 7.75
N ILE A 108 11.91 -0.22 7.47
CA ILE A 108 13.28 0.27 7.43
C ILE A 108 13.87 0.34 8.83
N LEU A 109 13.14 0.90 9.78
CA LEU A 109 13.60 1.02 11.16
C LEU A 109 13.82 -0.34 11.83
N SER A 110 12.98 -1.32 11.54
CA SER A 110 13.12 -2.67 12.11
C SER A 110 14.25 -3.49 11.47
N GLY A 111 14.49 -3.33 10.17
CA GLY A 111 15.47 -4.12 9.40
C GLY A 111 15.13 -5.60 9.20
N TYR A 112 14.03 -6.10 9.81
CA TYR A 112 13.71 -7.53 9.78
C TYR A 112 13.22 -8.04 8.44
N VAL A 113 12.49 -7.23 7.69
CA VAL A 113 11.83 -7.66 6.44
C VAL A 113 12.82 -7.73 5.28
N PHE A 114 13.65 -6.70 5.11
CA PHE A 114 14.62 -6.62 4.01
C PHE A 114 16.05 -6.95 4.42
N LYS A 115 16.30 -7.20 5.70
CA LYS A 115 17.61 -7.60 6.23
C LYS A 115 18.73 -6.66 5.73
N SER A 116 19.76 -7.20 5.09
CA SER A 116 20.90 -6.41 4.57
C SER A 116 20.49 -5.40 3.48
N ALA A 117 19.36 -5.59 2.81
CA ALA A 117 18.84 -4.67 1.82
C ALA A 117 18.09 -3.46 2.42
N SER A 118 17.80 -3.47 3.74
CA SER A 118 17.03 -2.39 4.40
C SER A 118 17.64 -1.01 4.22
N VAL A 119 18.96 -0.89 4.19
CA VAL A 119 19.66 0.39 3.99
C VAL A 119 19.33 1.00 2.63
N TYR A 120 19.22 0.17 1.60
CA TYR A 120 18.90 0.62 0.23
C TYR A 120 17.42 0.91 0.04
N MET A 121 16.57 0.39 0.92
CA MET A 121 15.12 0.65 0.87
C MET A 121 14.76 2.11 1.14
N VAL A 122 15.64 2.86 1.81
CA VAL A 122 15.45 4.30 2.03
C VAL A 122 15.27 5.06 0.71
N TYR A 123 16.03 4.70 -0.31
CA TYR A 123 15.92 5.31 -1.64
C TYR A 123 14.61 4.95 -2.35
N MET A 124 14.02 3.81 -2.00
CA MET A 124 12.75 3.34 -2.56
C MET A 124 11.52 3.95 -1.89
N ILE A 125 11.66 4.66 -0.75
CA ILE A 125 10.53 5.23 0.01
C ILE A 125 9.56 6.00 -0.88
N PRO A 126 10.00 6.97 -1.72
CA PRO A 126 9.07 7.74 -2.53
C PRO A 126 8.26 6.87 -3.50
N ALA A 127 8.91 5.92 -4.18
CA ALA A 127 8.24 5.02 -5.11
C ALA A 127 7.25 4.09 -4.40
N ILE A 128 7.60 3.59 -3.21
CA ILE A 128 6.71 2.75 -2.39
C ILE A 128 5.49 3.55 -1.92
N TRP A 129 5.68 4.79 -1.47
CA TRP A 129 4.56 5.65 -1.03
C TRP A 129 3.60 5.96 -2.18
N ILE A 130 4.13 6.33 -3.35
CA ILE A 130 3.31 6.57 -4.53
C ILE A 130 2.59 5.28 -4.94
N GLY A 131 3.27 4.14 -4.97
CA GLY A 131 2.67 2.85 -5.29
C GLY A 131 1.56 2.44 -4.30
N ASN A 132 1.78 2.60 -3.00
CA ASN A 132 0.77 2.35 -1.97
C ASN A 132 -0.43 3.30 -2.11
N PHE A 133 -0.16 4.57 -2.38
CA PHE A 133 -1.20 5.56 -2.61
C PHE A 133 -2.05 5.22 -3.85
N VAL A 134 -1.41 4.84 -4.95
CA VAL A 134 -2.10 4.48 -6.19
C VAL A 134 -2.99 3.25 -5.99
N LEU A 135 -2.54 2.26 -5.20
CA LEU A 135 -3.37 1.10 -4.84
C LEU A 135 -4.63 1.55 -4.09
N ILE A 136 -4.50 2.38 -3.04
CA ILE A 136 -5.63 2.93 -2.28
C ILE A 136 -6.55 3.73 -3.20
N TYR A 137 -5.97 4.59 -4.03
CA TYR A 137 -6.73 5.46 -4.93
C TYR A 137 -7.52 4.67 -5.97
N ALA A 138 -6.98 3.56 -6.47
CA ALA A 138 -7.69 2.68 -7.40
C ALA A 138 -8.99 2.13 -6.77
N TYR A 139 -8.95 1.67 -5.52
CA TYR A 139 -10.16 1.23 -4.81
C TYR A 139 -11.13 2.38 -4.57
N LYS A 140 -10.62 3.53 -4.12
CA LYS A 140 -11.46 4.71 -3.87
C LYS A 140 -12.14 5.22 -5.14
N TRP A 141 -11.41 5.30 -6.23
CA TRP A 141 -11.93 5.86 -7.48
C TRP A 141 -12.77 4.84 -8.27
N ILE A 142 -12.26 3.63 -8.46
CA ILE A 142 -12.93 2.63 -9.30
C ILE A 142 -14.10 1.99 -8.55
N MET A 143 -13.87 1.53 -7.33
CA MET A 143 -14.89 0.82 -6.56
C MET A 143 -15.91 1.78 -5.93
N LEU A 144 -15.44 2.83 -5.23
CA LEU A 144 -16.33 3.69 -4.45
C LEU A 144 -16.89 4.87 -5.23
N GLU A 145 -16.08 5.52 -6.08
CA GLU A 145 -16.52 6.70 -6.84
C GLU A 145 -17.27 6.29 -8.12
N LYS A 146 -16.74 5.31 -8.86
CA LYS A 146 -17.33 4.81 -10.11
C LYS A 146 -18.26 3.60 -9.91
N GLU A 147 -18.43 3.12 -8.68
CA GLU A 147 -19.29 2.00 -8.30
C GLU A 147 -19.00 0.72 -9.12
N LYS A 148 -17.74 0.51 -9.49
CA LYS A 148 -17.31 -0.66 -10.25
C LYS A 148 -16.95 -1.82 -9.33
N ASN A 149 -16.75 -3.00 -9.94
CA ASN A 149 -16.44 -4.23 -9.24
C ASN A 149 -15.15 -4.11 -8.39
N TYR A 150 -15.15 -4.70 -7.19
CA TYR A 150 -14.03 -4.79 -6.27
C TYR A 150 -12.76 -5.34 -6.94
N PHE A 151 -12.90 -6.46 -7.67
CA PHE A 151 -11.75 -7.11 -8.31
C PHE A 151 -11.17 -6.29 -9.45
N LEU A 152 -12.00 -5.53 -10.18
CA LEU A 152 -11.51 -4.60 -11.20
C LEU A 152 -10.63 -3.50 -10.57
N ALA A 153 -11.06 -2.95 -9.45
CA ALA A 153 -10.25 -1.99 -8.68
C ALA A 153 -8.94 -2.62 -8.20
N GLY A 154 -8.99 -3.88 -7.73
CA GLY A 154 -7.83 -4.65 -7.32
C GLY A 154 -6.83 -4.87 -8.44
N ILE A 155 -7.27 -5.37 -9.59
CA ILE A 155 -6.40 -5.64 -10.74
C ILE A 155 -5.69 -4.37 -11.20
N ILE A 156 -6.44 -3.29 -11.41
CA ILE A 156 -5.87 -2.00 -11.84
C ILE A 156 -4.94 -1.44 -10.77
N GLY A 157 -5.35 -1.48 -9.50
CA GLY A 157 -4.55 -1.00 -8.38
C GLY A 157 -3.24 -1.76 -8.20
N ILE A 158 -3.26 -3.09 -8.32
CA ILE A 158 -2.06 -3.95 -8.24
C ILE A 158 -1.10 -3.64 -9.39
N ILE A 159 -1.60 -3.65 -10.63
CA ILE A 159 -0.77 -3.39 -11.81
C ILE A 159 -0.12 -2.02 -11.71
N THR A 160 -0.88 -0.98 -11.44
CA THR A 160 -0.35 0.38 -11.34
C THR A 160 0.63 0.55 -10.18
N LYS A 161 0.35 -0.05 -9.01
CA LYS A 161 1.30 -0.08 -7.89
C LYS A 161 2.62 -0.72 -8.28
N VAL A 162 2.58 -1.91 -8.88
CA VAL A 162 3.79 -2.65 -9.27
C VAL A 162 4.58 -1.87 -10.31
N LEU A 163 3.91 -1.28 -11.30
CA LEU A 163 4.58 -0.46 -12.32
C LEU A 163 5.28 0.76 -11.71
N VAL A 164 4.65 1.44 -10.76
CA VAL A 164 5.27 2.59 -10.07
C VAL A 164 6.48 2.18 -9.27
N ILE A 165 6.38 1.11 -8.47
CA ILE A 165 7.49 0.65 -7.62
C ILE A 165 8.63 0.09 -8.48
N ALA A 166 8.33 -0.74 -9.49
CA ALA A 166 9.31 -1.28 -10.40
C ALA A 166 9.99 -0.18 -11.23
N GLY A 167 9.22 0.80 -11.71
CA GLY A 167 9.76 1.96 -12.44
C GLY A 167 10.70 2.79 -11.57
N GLY A 168 10.33 3.06 -10.31
CA GLY A 168 11.20 3.72 -9.35
C GLY A 168 12.50 2.94 -9.08
N PHE A 169 12.41 1.62 -8.94
CA PHE A 169 13.58 0.75 -8.80
C PHE A 169 14.48 0.83 -10.05
N MET A 170 13.92 0.70 -11.25
CA MET A 170 14.69 0.75 -12.50
C MET A 170 15.38 2.09 -12.67
N LEU A 171 14.71 3.19 -12.33
CA LEU A 171 15.29 4.52 -12.36
C LEU A 171 16.51 4.64 -11.43
N LEU A 172 16.36 4.24 -10.17
CA LEU A 172 17.45 4.28 -9.19
C LEU A 172 18.61 3.34 -9.55
N LYS A 173 18.29 2.16 -10.13
CA LYS A 173 19.30 1.25 -10.67
C LYS A 173 20.11 1.90 -11.80
N ALA A 174 19.46 2.60 -12.72
CA ALA A 174 20.12 3.31 -13.82
C ALA A 174 21.08 4.41 -13.32
N PHE A 175 20.80 5.01 -12.17
CA PHE A 175 21.70 5.96 -11.49
C PHE A 175 22.81 5.29 -10.65
N GLY A 176 22.94 3.96 -10.66
CA GLY A 176 23.98 3.25 -9.92
C GLY A 176 23.83 3.30 -8.38
N ILE A 177 22.62 3.56 -7.88
CA ILE A 177 22.37 3.67 -6.42
C ILE A 177 22.56 2.33 -5.70
N PHE A 178 22.31 1.21 -6.39
CA PHE A 178 22.34 -0.12 -5.79
C PHE A 178 23.62 -0.89 -6.16
N PRO A 179 24.30 -1.50 -5.17
CA PRO A 179 25.42 -2.40 -5.46
C PRO A 179 24.97 -3.61 -6.29
N ASP A 180 25.79 -4.07 -7.25
CA ASP A 180 25.46 -5.18 -8.16
C ASP A 180 24.98 -6.44 -7.42
N LYS A 181 25.63 -6.78 -6.30
CA LYS A 181 25.25 -7.92 -5.45
C LYS A 181 23.84 -7.85 -4.86
N MET A 182 23.23 -6.66 -4.77
CA MET A 182 21.89 -6.43 -4.21
C MET A 182 20.82 -6.24 -5.29
N VAL A 183 21.19 -5.98 -6.54
CA VAL A 183 20.27 -5.65 -7.62
C VAL A 183 19.22 -6.73 -7.80
N ASN A 184 19.61 -7.99 -7.89
CA ASN A 184 18.65 -9.11 -8.12
C ASN A 184 17.67 -9.26 -6.94
N THR A 185 18.15 -9.15 -5.70
CA THR A 185 17.31 -9.24 -4.50
C THR A 185 16.31 -8.10 -4.45
N LEU A 186 16.78 -6.87 -4.68
CA LEU A 186 15.92 -5.69 -4.69
C LEU A 186 14.94 -5.71 -5.86
N GLN A 187 15.36 -6.16 -7.04
CA GLN A 187 14.48 -6.30 -8.20
C GLN A 187 13.33 -7.25 -7.90
N THR A 188 13.60 -8.44 -7.38
CA THR A 188 12.56 -9.40 -6.97
C THR A 188 11.63 -8.80 -5.92
N ALA A 189 12.19 -8.13 -4.92
CA ALA A 189 11.42 -7.50 -3.86
C ALA A 189 10.50 -6.36 -4.36
N MET A 190 10.93 -5.63 -5.40
CA MET A 190 10.20 -4.47 -5.95
C MET A 190 9.28 -4.81 -7.12
N THR A 191 9.33 -6.03 -7.64
CA THR A 191 8.49 -6.48 -8.75
C THR A 191 7.61 -7.65 -8.33
N THR A 192 8.12 -8.88 -8.46
CA THR A 192 7.38 -10.14 -8.22
C THR A 192 6.79 -10.21 -6.82
N THR A 193 7.57 -9.85 -5.79
CA THR A 193 7.06 -9.88 -4.42
C THR A 193 5.96 -8.86 -4.19
N GLN A 194 6.03 -7.67 -4.79
CA GLN A 194 4.94 -6.67 -4.70
C GLN A 194 3.67 -7.19 -5.37
N LEU A 195 3.79 -7.84 -6.53
CA LEU A 195 2.65 -8.45 -7.22
C LEU A 195 1.98 -9.52 -6.35
N ILE A 196 2.76 -10.47 -5.82
CA ILE A 196 2.25 -11.56 -4.99
C ILE A 196 1.58 -11.01 -3.73
N THR A 197 2.26 -10.13 -3.00
CA THR A 197 1.74 -9.61 -1.73
C THR A 197 0.50 -8.73 -1.89
N ALA A 198 0.42 -7.96 -2.96
CA ALA A 198 -0.76 -7.16 -3.25
C ALA A 198 -1.94 -8.04 -3.70
N SER A 199 -1.68 -9.12 -4.45
CA SER A 199 -2.72 -10.09 -4.83
C SER A 199 -3.28 -10.84 -3.62
N ILE A 200 -2.43 -11.37 -2.74
CA ILE A 200 -2.85 -12.02 -1.49
C ILE A 200 -3.60 -11.02 -0.61
N GLY A 201 -3.07 -9.80 -0.45
CA GLY A 201 -3.71 -8.74 0.33
C GLY A 201 -5.10 -8.39 -0.20
N THR A 202 -5.29 -8.38 -1.53
CA THR A 202 -6.61 -8.17 -2.16
C THR A 202 -7.61 -9.26 -1.78
N VAL A 203 -7.19 -10.52 -1.80
CA VAL A 203 -8.07 -11.64 -1.43
C VAL A 203 -8.44 -11.57 0.06
N ILE A 204 -7.47 -11.34 0.95
CA ILE A 204 -7.73 -11.22 2.39
C ILE A 204 -8.66 -10.03 2.67
N ALA A 205 -8.39 -8.87 2.07
CA ALA A 205 -9.23 -7.69 2.24
C ALA A 205 -10.65 -7.91 1.71
N PHE A 206 -10.83 -8.68 0.62
CA PHE A 206 -12.16 -9.06 0.14
C PHE A 206 -12.93 -9.89 1.16
N ILE A 207 -12.29 -10.87 1.79
CA ILE A 207 -12.93 -11.70 2.83
C ILE A 207 -13.38 -10.83 4.00
N ILE A 208 -12.52 -9.93 4.48
CA ILE A 208 -12.85 -9.00 5.56
C ILE A 208 -14.03 -8.10 5.16
N TYR A 209 -13.96 -7.47 3.99
CA TYR A 209 -15.03 -6.63 3.46
C TYR A 209 -16.36 -7.38 3.35
N PHE A 210 -16.32 -8.64 2.88
CA PHE A 210 -17.53 -9.47 2.77
C PHE A 210 -18.15 -9.80 4.13
N ILE A 211 -17.32 -10.13 5.12
CA ILE A 211 -17.75 -10.40 6.50
C ILE A 211 -18.36 -9.13 7.12
N GLU A 212 -17.69 -7.99 7.01
CA GLU A 212 -18.18 -6.70 7.52
C GLU A 212 -19.56 -6.34 6.94
N ASN A 213 -19.78 -6.60 5.65
CA ASN A 213 -21.05 -6.33 5.01
C ASN A 213 -22.17 -7.29 5.41
N LYS A 214 -21.86 -8.54 5.77
CA LYS A 214 -22.86 -9.51 6.28
C LYS A 214 -23.28 -9.22 7.71
N VAL A 215 -22.30 -8.95 8.59
CA VAL A 215 -22.58 -8.70 10.03
C VAL A 215 -23.44 -7.47 10.25
N VAL A 216 -23.43 -6.52 9.33
CA VAL A 216 -24.17 -5.27 9.49
C VAL A 216 -25.58 -5.31 8.87
N LYS A 217 -25.87 -6.32 8.06
CA LYS A 217 -27.23 -6.52 7.51
C LYS A 217 -28.16 -7.32 8.43
N ASN A 218 -27.61 -7.90 9.47
CA ASN A 218 -28.33 -8.57 10.55
C ASN A 218 -28.38 -7.66 11.79
#